data_3119291f19d62cc9f4701e15b1b36020
#
_entry.id   3119291f19d62cc9f4701e15b1b36020
#
_cell.length_a   1.000
_cell.length_b   1.000
_cell.length_c   1.000
_cell.angle_alpha   90.00
_cell.angle_beta   90.00
_cell.angle_gamma   90.00
#
_symmetry.space_group_name_H-M   'P 1'
#
loop_
_entity.id
_entity.type
_entity.pdbx_description
1 polymer ?
#
loop_
_entity_poly.entity_id
_entity_poly.type
_entity_poly.pdbx_seq_one_letter_code
_entity_poly.pdbx_strand_id
1 'polypeptide(L)'
;MILVIDTSSTTGHVGTIEENGTMTESSMSARDPAFIARLRHLAGLQPITKVAVATGPGSFTGLRKGVSFGLGLAMGLRIPIVPLPTLELQAARSDQPVTAISEAGRGRFYYLVPGEKTALGEPAEIPTGLQLVGMVSPAAEALLLKAGHRLRPKSGLRPVVAAAALLLKTAREVPYGSLKLEYMQSFGARAE
;
A
#
# COMPACT_ATOMS: atom_id res chain seq x y z
N MET A 1 -12.29 -12.91 10.60
CA MET A 1 -11.77 -11.53 10.49
C MET A 1 -10.59 -11.49 9.53
N ILE A 2 -10.50 -10.51 8.62
CA ILE A 2 -9.35 -10.29 7.73
C ILE A 2 -8.45 -9.22 8.35
N LEU A 3 -7.15 -9.47 8.46
CA LEU A 3 -6.16 -8.48 8.85
C LEU A 3 -5.58 -7.82 7.60
N VAL A 4 -5.58 -6.49 7.53
CA VAL A 4 -5.02 -5.69 6.44
C VAL A 4 -3.77 -4.97 6.93
N ILE A 5 -2.68 -5.03 6.16
CA ILE A 5 -1.38 -4.42 6.48
C ILE A 5 -0.87 -3.67 5.26
N ASP A 6 -0.68 -2.37 5.37
CA ASP A 6 0.02 -1.55 4.38
C ASP A 6 1.15 -0.77 5.05
N THR A 7 2.38 -1.06 4.67
CA THR A 7 3.60 -0.39 5.11
C THR A 7 4.41 0.13 3.93
N SER A 8 3.75 0.33 2.80
CA SER A 8 4.38 0.74 1.53
C SER A 8 4.89 2.18 1.52
N SER A 9 4.52 2.99 2.52
CA SER A 9 4.92 4.40 2.65
C SER A 9 5.53 4.70 4.02
N THR A 10 5.81 5.98 4.30
CA THR A 10 6.27 6.45 5.61
C THR A 10 5.20 6.32 6.69
N THR A 11 3.92 6.33 6.30
CA THR A 11 2.79 6.03 7.17
C THR A 11 2.34 4.60 6.93
N GLY A 12 2.41 3.77 7.96
CA GLY A 12 1.86 2.43 7.94
C GLY A 12 0.39 2.43 8.35
N HIS A 13 -0.40 1.61 7.69
CA HIS A 13 -1.81 1.37 7.99
C HIS A 13 -2.01 -0.09 8.37
N VAL A 14 -2.78 -0.32 9.41
CA VAL A 14 -3.19 -1.64 9.84
C VAL A 14 -4.62 -1.60 10.32
N GLY A 15 -5.38 -2.61 9.99
CA GLY A 15 -6.76 -2.69 10.45
C GLY A 15 -7.38 -4.04 10.15
N THR A 16 -8.66 -4.15 10.46
CA THR A 16 -9.41 -5.40 10.35
C THR A 16 -10.69 -5.20 9.56
N ILE A 17 -11.11 -6.24 8.88
CA ILE A 17 -12.42 -6.35 8.23
C ILE A 17 -13.11 -7.56 8.86
N GLU A 18 -14.22 -7.33 9.55
CA GLU A 18 -15.03 -8.38 10.15
C GLU A 18 -16.03 -8.95 9.14
N GLU A 19 -16.60 -10.13 9.44
CA GLU A 19 -17.59 -10.78 8.58
C GLU A 19 -18.88 -9.97 8.42
N ASN A 20 -19.26 -9.22 9.46
CA ASN A 20 -20.40 -8.31 9.43
C ASN A 20 -20.14 -7.00 8.65
N GLY A 21 -18.95 -6.83 8.09
CA GLY A 21 -18.55 -5.63 7.34
C GLY A 21 -17.97 -4.51 8.21
N THR A 22 -17.91 -4.66 9.53
CA THR A 22 -17.25 -3.68 10.41
C THR A 22 -15.76 -3.59 10.08
N MET A 23 -15.25 -2.38 10.00
CA MET A 23 -13.84 -2.11 9.67
C MET A 23 -13.21 -1.24 10.74
N THR A 24 -11.98 -1.58 11.11
CA THR A 24 -11.13 -0.73 11.95
C THR A 24 -9.87 -0.36 11.19
N GLU A 25 -9.34 0.81 11.45
CA GLU A 25 -8.06 1.23 10.88
C GLU A 25 -7.28 2.04 11.92
N SER A 26 -5.99 1.78 11.99
CA SER A 26 -5.02 2.60 12.71
C SER A 26 -3.90 2.97 11.75
N SER A 27 -3.48 4.23 11.79
CA SER A 27 -2.33 4.72 11.04
C SER A 27 -1.28 5.27 11.99
N MET A 28 -0.03 5.00 11.71
CA MET A 28 1.11 5.50 12.47
C MET A 28 2.35 5.52 11.58
N SER A 29 3.43 6.14 12.04
CA SER A 29 4.69 6.05 11.32
C SER A 29 5.08 4.57 11.11
N ALA A 30 5.42 4.19 9.88
CA ALA A 30 5.89 2.83 9.58
C ALA A 30 7.21 2.50 10.34
N ARG A 31 7.91 3.51 10.86
CA ARG A 31 9.12 3.36 11.68
C ARG A 31 8.84 3.30 13.18
N ASP A 32 7.59 3.54 13.60
CA ASP A 32 7.21 3.49 15.00
C ASP A 32 7.42 2.07 15.57
N PRO A 33 8.17 1.90 16.67
CA PRO A 33 8.30 0.61 17.33
C PRO A 33 6.97 0.00 17.78
N ALA A 34 5.99 0.85 18.11
CA ALA A 34 4.66 0.42 18.52
C ALA A 34 3.85 -0.22 17.37
N PHE A 35 4.28 -0.08 16.11
CA PHE A 35 3.58 -0.64 14.96
C PHE A 35 3.41 -2.17 15.07
N ILE A 36 4.45 -2.89 15.47
CA ILE A 36 4.38 -4.35 15.66
C ILE A 36 3.49 -4.72 16.86
N ALA A 37 3.55 -3.95 17.95
CA ALA A 37 2.67 -4.16 19.09
C ALA A 37 1.20 -3.96 18.70
N ARG A 38 0.90 -2.96 17.89
CA ARG A 38 -0.45 -2.72 17.36
C ARG A 38 -0.93 -3.86 16.46
N LEU A 39 -0.06 -4.36 15.57
CA LEU A 39 -0.36 -5.54 14.75
C LEU A 39 -0.71 -6.76 15.61
N ARG A 40 0.12 -7.05 16.64
CA ARG A 40 -0.13 -8.15 17.58
C ARG A 40 -1.43 -7.98 18.33
N HIS A 41 -1.73 -6.76 18.79
CA HIS A 41 -2.98 -6.47 19.47
C HIS A 41 -4.19 -6.76 18.59
N LEU A 42 -4.21 -6.24 17.35
CA LEU A 42 -5.32 -6.51 16.40
C LEU A 42 -5.42 -7.99 16.06
N ALA A 43 -4.30 -8.70 15.93
CA ALA A 43 -4.28 -10.12 15.67
C ALA A 43 -4.86 -10.97 16.82
N GLY A 44 -4.85 -10.45 18.04
CA GLY A 44 -5.36 -11.13 19.24
C GLY A 44 -6.83 -10.85 19.57
N LEU A 45 -7.48 -9.89 18.90
CA LEU A 45 -8.87 -9.52 19.24
C LEU A 45 -9.90 -10.56 18.85
N GLN A 46 -9.72 -11.21 17.71
CA GLN A 46 -10.62 -12.25 17.18
C GLN A 46 -9.82 -13.20 16.26
N PRO A 47 -10.33 -14.42 15.97
CA PRO A 47 -9.67 -15.32 15.05
C PRO A 47 -9.48 -14.68 13.67
N ILE A 48 -8.23 -14.53 13.26
CA ILE A 48 -7.89 -14.10 11.90
C ILE A 48 -8.10 -15.28 10.96
N THR A 49 -8.83 -15.05 9.88
CA THR A 49 -9.11 -16.06 8.85
C THR A 49 -8.35 -15.81 7.55
N LYS A 50 -7.77 -14.61 7.39
CA LYS A 50 -7.03 -14.19 6.21
C LYS A 50 -6.14 -12.99 6.52
N VAL A 51 -4.99 -12.91 5.86
CA VAL A 51 -4.11 -11.73 5.90
C VAL A 51 -4.03 -11.12 4.50
N ALA A 52 -4.21 -9.81 4.40
CA ALA A 52 -4.02 -9.03 3.18
C ALA A 52 -2.85 -8.05 3.39
N VAL A 53 -1.87 -8.04 2.48
CA VAL A 53 -0.67 -7.22 2.63
C VAL A 53 -0.39 -6.41 1.36
N ALA A 54 0.01 -5.15 1.53
CA ALA A 54 0.52 -4.35 0.43
C ALA A 54 1.87 -4.92 -0.04
N THR A 55 2.00 -5.17 -1.35
CA THR A 55 3.17 -5.84 -1.95
C THR A 55 4.06 -4.92 -2.76
N GLY A 56 3.70 -3.65 -2.90
CA GLY A 56 4.48 -2.68 -3.64
C GLY A 56 3.78 -2.18 -4.92
N PRO A 57 4.44 -1.29 -5.64
CA PRO A 57 5.73 -0.67 -5.31
C PRO A 57 5.65 0.35 -4.18
N GLY A 58 6.80 0.63 -3.53
CA GLY A 58 6.87 1.59 -2.41
C GLY A 58 8.14 1.47 -1.57
N SER A 59 8.06 1.89 -0.32
CA SER A 59 9.16 1.83 0.64
C SER A 59 9.72 0.42 0.81
N PHE A 60 10.96 0.21 0.40
CA PHE A 60 11.64 -1.09 0.46
C PHE A 60 11.63 -1.72 1.87
N THR A 61 12.05 -0.94 2.87
CA THR A 61 12.07 -1.41 4.26
C THR A 61 10.66 -1.61 4.81
N GLY A 62 9.75 -0.70 4.47
CA GLY A 62 8.36 -0.78 4.88
C GLY A 62 7.69 -2.05 4.35
N LEU A 63 7.73 -2.27 3.05
CA LEU A 63 7.14 -3.44 2.40
C LEU A 63 7.65 -4.75 2.99
N ARG A 64 8.97 -4.88 3.18
CA ARG A 64 9.55 -6.07 3.82
C ARG A 64 9.03 -6.29 5.23
N LYS A 65 8.92 -5.24 6.04
CA LYS A 65 8.39 -5.32 7.41
C LYS A 65 6.95 -5.85 7.42
N GLY A 66 6.07 -5.25 6.60
CA GLY A 66 4.66 -5.64 6.56
C GLY A 66 4.45 -7.03 5.98
N VAL A 67 5.11 -7.34 4.87
CA VAL A 67 5.00 -8.65 4.21
C VAL A 67 5.61 -9.76 5.09
N SER A 68 6.76 -9.55 5.71
CA SER A 68 7.36 -10.56 6.60
C SER A 68 6.47 -10.85 7.81
N PHE A 69 5.88 -9.80 8.42
CA PHE A 69 4.95 -9.99 9.52
C PHE A 69 3.70 -10.73 9.06
N GLY A 70 3.06 -10.26 7.98
CA GLY A 70 1.83 -10.85 7.45
C GLY A 70 2.01 -12.30 6.99
N LEU A 71 3.13 -12.58 6.32
CA LEU A 71 3.47 -13.94 5.88
C LEU A 71 3.75 -14.87 7.07
N GLY A 72 4.55 -14.41 8.04
CA GLY A 72 4.83 -15.18 9.24
C GLY A 72 3.57 -15.52 10.03
N LEU A 73 2.65 -14.54 10.15
CA LEU A 73 1.36 -14.75 10.80
C LEU A 73 0.48 -15.73 10.02
N ALA A 74 0.37 -15.55 8.69
CA ALA A 74 -0.44 -16.43 7.84
C ALA A 74 0.07 -17.88 7.87
N MET A 75 1.37 -18.08 7.81
CA MET A 75 2.00 -19.41 7.93
C MET A 75 1.77 -20.02 9.32
N GLY A 76 1.98 -19.26 10.39
CA GLY A 76 1.81 -19.71 11.77
C GLY A 76 0.37 -20.13 12.09
N LEU A 77 -0.61 -19.40 11.55
CA LEU A 77 -2.04 -19.70 11.70
C LEU A 77 -2.59 -20.65 10.62
N ARG A 78 -1.81 -20.97 9.59
CA ARG A 78 -2.21 -21.77 8.42
C ARG A 78 -3.43 -21.18 7.69
N ILE A 79 -3.45 -19.88 7.53
CA ILE A 79 -4.53 -19.12 6.88
C ILE A 79 -4.05 -18.49 5.57
N PRO A 80 -4.95 -18.20 4.62
CA PRO A 80 -4.59 -17.55 3.36
C PRO A 80 -3.92 -16.20 3.51
N ILE A 81 -3.03 -15.87 2.55
CA ILE A 81 -2.46 -14.55 2.36
C ILE A 81 -2.83 -14.01 0.98
N VAL A 82 -3.22 -12.72 0.94
CA VAL A 82 -3.62 -12.02 -0.29
C VAL A 82 -2.70 -10.83 -0.52
N PRO A 83 -1.97 -10.79 -1.64
CA PRO A 83 -1.21 -9.62 -2.05
C PRO A 83 -2.16 -8.50 -2.52
N LEU A 84 -1.87 -7.28 -2.12
CA LEU A 84 -2.55 -6.08 -2.58
C LEU A 84 -1.51 -5.18 -3.27
N PRO A 85 -1.55 -5.02 -4.60
CA PRO A 85 -0.66 -4.08 -5.29
C PRO A 85 -0.89 -2.66 -4.76
N THR A 86 0.19 -2.00 -4.33
CA THR A 86 0.10 -0.73 -3.60
C THR A 86 -0.62 0.35 -4.40
N LEU A 87 -0.32 0.48 -5.70
CA LEU A 87 -0.93 1.52 -6.52
C LEU A 87 -2.42 1.27 -6.77
N GLU A 88 -2.82 0.02 -6.96
CA GLU A 88 -4.23 -0.36 -7.03
C GLU A 88 -4.95 -0.05 -5.71
N LEU A 89 -4.30 -0.34 -4.58
CA LEU A 89 -4.83 -0.02 -3.25
C LEU A 89 -5.00 1.50 -3.07
N GLN A 90 -4.04 2.31 -3.53
CA GLN A 90 -4.17 3.77 -3.49
C GLN A 90 -5.27 4.28 -4.45
N ALA A 91 -5.37 3.75 -5.67
CA ALA A 91 -6.43 4.10 -6.62
C ALA A 91 -7.82 3.79 -6.07
N ALA A 92 -8.00 2.63 -5.43
CA ALA A 92 -9.27 2.21 -4.82
C ALA A 92 -9.75 3.11 -3.66
N ARG A 93 -8.91 4.02 -3.17
CA ARG A 93 -9.32 5.01 -2.16
C ARG A 93 -10.19 6.13 -2.74
N SER A 94 -10.27 6.27 -4.05
CA SER A 94 -11.09 7.27 -4.73
C SER A 94 -12.26 6.64 -5.48
N ASP A 95 -13.42 7.31 -5.47
CA ASP A 95 -14.57 6.95 -6.31
C ASP A 95 -14.47 7.52 -7.74
N GLN A 96 -13.55 8.45 -7.94
CA GLN A 96 -13.28 9.08 -9.22
C GLN A 96 -11.99 8.55 -9.83
N PRO A 97 -11.84 8.57 -11.15
CA PRO A 97 -10.55 8.25 -11.77
C PRO A 97 -9.44 9.14 -11.23
N VAL A 98 -8.33 8.53 -10.87
CA VAL A 98 -7.15 9.20 -10.28
C VAL A 98 -5.87 8.52 -10.79
N THR A 99 -4.77 9.23 -10.78
CA THR A 99 -3.45 8.62 -10.94
C THR A 99 -2.93 8.23 -9.55
N ALA A 100 -2.77 6.95 -9.30
CA ALA A 100 -2.18 6.47 -8.05
C ALA A 100 -0.66 6.66 -8.07
N ILE A 101 -0.08 7.08 -6.94
CA ILE A 101 1.36 7.32 -6.82
C ILE A 101 1.94 6.70 -5.54
N SER A 102 3.23 6.39 -5.59
CA SER A 102 4.07 6.02 -4.44
C SER A 102 5.49 6.52 -4.64
N GLU A 103 6.15 6.94 -3.55
CA GLU A 103 7.54 7.42 -3.64
C GLU A 103 8.50 6.30 -4.00
N ALA A 104 9.36 6.56 -4.98
CA ALA A 104 10.43 5.66 -5.40
C ALA A 104 11.83 6.08 -4.88
N GLY A 105 11.88 7.22 -4.16
CA GLY A 105 13.12 7.85 -3.71
C GLY A 105 13.79 8.70 -4.81
N ARG A 106 14.73 9.56 -4.41
CA ARG A 106 15.48 10.47 -5.29
C ARG A 106 14.57 11.37 -6.15
N GLY A 107 13.43 11.81 -5.63
CA GLY A 107 12.47 12.66 -6.33
C GLY A 107 11.66 11.96 -7.42
N ARG A 108 11.75 10.62 -7.55
CA ARG A 108 10.98 9.81 -8.51
C ARG A 108 9.78 9.16 -7.85
N PHE A 109 8.80 8.81 -8.68
CA PHE A 109 7.54 8.22 -8.26
C PHE A 109 7.18 7.01 -9.11
N TYR A 110 6.70 5.97 -8.47
CA TYR A 110 5.89 4.97 -9.14
C TYR A 110 4.50 5.55 -9.33
N TYR A 111 3.91 5.35 -10.50
CA TYR A 111 2.55 5.81 -10.76
C TYR A 111 1.77 4.84 -11.63
N LEU A 112 0.46 4.88 -11.48
CA LEU A 112 -0.50 4.08 -12.21
C LEU A 112 -1.65 5.00 -12.70
N VAL A 113 -1.71 5.20 -14.00
CA VAL A 113 -2.85 5.84 -14.67
C VAL A 113 -3.92 4.77 -14.93
N PRO A 114 -5.23 5.08 -14.77
CA PRO A 114 -6.29 4.12 -15.05
C PRO A 114 -6.18 3.49 -16.44
N GLY A 115 -6.20 2.16 -16.50
CA GLY A 115 -6.09 1.41 -17.74
C GLY A 115 -4.67 1.21 -18.29
N GLU A 116 -3.66 1.79 -17.65
CA GLU A 116 -2.27 1.66 -18.05
C GLU A 116 -1.48 0.71 -17.13
N LYS A 117 -0.23 0.44 -17.50
CA LYS A 117 0.70 -0.30 -16.63
C LYS A 117 1.39 0.66 -15.67
N THR A 118 1.79 0.12 -14.51
CA THR A 118 2.63 0.86 -13.57
C THR A 118 3.91 1.36 -14.25
N ALA A 119 4.20 2.63 -14.05
CA ALA A 119 5.40 3.29 -14.55
C ALA A 119 6.23 3.91 -13.41
N LEU A 120 7.46 4.30 -13.72
CA LEU A 120 8.38 4.98 -12.83
C LEU A 120 8.92 6.22 -13.55
N GLY A 121 8.78 7.38 -12.94
CA GLY A 121 9.24 8.62 -13.54
C GLY A 121 9.48 9.75 -12.55
N GLU A 122 9.97 10.87 -13.08
CA GLU A 122 10.05 12.13 -12.37
C GLU A 122 8.68 12.84 -12.37
N PRO A 123 8.44 13.84 -11.49
CA PRO A 123 7.16 14.54 -11.45
C PRO A 123 6.69 15.08 -12.81
N ALA A 124 7.59 15.55 -13.66
CA ALA A 124 7.25 16.09 -14.98
C ALA A 124 6.79 15.01 -16.00
N GLU A 125 7.10 13.75 -15.74
CA GLU A 125 6.73 12.63 -16.62
C GLU A 125 5.37 12.04 -16.26
N ILE A 126 4.81 12.40 -15.08
CA ILE A 126 3.50 11.93 -14.66
C ILE A 126 2.41 12.69 -15.43
N PRO A 127 1.43 12.03 -16.06
CA PRO A 127 0.33 12.71 -16.74
C PRO A 127 -0.48 13.62 -15.81
N THR A 128 -0.78 14.86 -16.22
CA THR A 128 -1.44 15.89 -15.40
C THR A 128 -2.97 15.87 -15.47
N GLY A 129 -3.56 15.02 -16.30
CA GLY A 129 -5.00 15.01 -16.57
C GLY A 129 -5.89 14.60 -15.38
N LEU A 130 -5.33 13.94 -14.36
CA LEU A 130 -6.05 13.44 -13.19
C LEU A 130 -5.38 13.92 -11.90
N GLN A 131 -6.18 14.00 -10.82
CA GLN A 131 -5.64 14.22 -9.49
C GLN A 131 -4.83 13.01 -9.04
N LEU A 132 -3.79 13.26 -8.24
CA LEU A 132 -2.95 12.21 -7.69
C LEU A 132 -3.52 11.67 -6.37
N VAL A 133 -3.43 10.38 -6.17
CA VAL A 133 -3.73 9.71 -4.89
C VAL A 133 -2.54 8.86 -4.48
N GLY A 134 -2.04 9.11 -3.28
CA GLY A 134 -0.94 8.36 -2.68
C GLY A 134 -0.55 8.93 -1.33
N MET A 135 0.24 8.17 -0.60
CA MET A 135 0.81 8.60 0.67
C MET A 135 2.26 9.01 0.44
N VAL A 136 2.48 10.30 0.32
CA VAL A 136 3.79 10.89 0.04
C VAL A 136 4.26 11.78 1.20
N SER A 137 5.56 11.96 1.32
CA SER A 137 6.15 12.90 2.27
C SER A 137 5.87 14.35 1.88
N PRO A 138 5.93 15.31 2.81
CA PRO A 138 5.76 16.73 2.49
C PRO A 138 6.74 17.22 1.42
N ALA A 139 7.98 16.71 1.43
CA ALA A 139 8.98 17.07 0.41
C ALA A 139 8.59 16.55 -0.98
N ALA A 140 8.09 15.32 -1.07
CA ALA A 140 7.60 14.74 -2.32
C ALA A 140 6.34 15.45 -2.82
N GLU A 141 5.41 15.81 -1.93
CA GLU A 141 4.24 16.61 -2.26
C GLU A 141 4.62 17.97 -2.88
N ALA A 142 5.61 18.67 -2.29
CA ALA A 142 6.10 19.93 -2.82
C ALA A 142 6.68 19.80 -4.24
N LEU A 143 7.39 18.71 -4.55
CA LEU A 143 7.90 18.42 -5.89
C LEU A 143 6.75 18.22 -6.90
N LEU A 144 5.72 17.46 -6.52
CA LEU A 144 4.56 17.22 -7.36
C LEU A 144 3.77 18.50 -7.62
N LEU A 145 3.55 19.31 -6.59
CA LEU A 145 2.88 20.62 -6.73
C LEU A 145 3.65 21.57 -7.66
N LYS A 146 4.99 21.61 -7.54
CA LYS A 146 5.85 22.41 -8.43
C LYS A 146 5.77 21.96 -9.89
N ALA A 147 5.54 20.67 -10.13
CA ALA A 147 5.33 20.11 -11.47
C ALA A 147 3.89 20.28 -11.99
N GLY A 148 3.02 20.99 -11.26
CA GLY A 148 1.64 21.26 -11.67
C GLY A 148 0.61 20.20 -11.27
N HIS A 149 1.00 19.19 -10.52
CA HIS A 149 0.07 18.18 -10.04
C HIS A 149 -0.73 18.66 -8.83
N ARG A 150 -1.88 18.06 -8.62
CA ARG A 150 -2.72 18.27 -7.44
C ARG A 150 -3.05 16.94 -6.80
N LEU A 151 -2.74 16.81 -5.52
CA LEU A 151 -3.18 15.67 -4.73
C LEU A 151 -4.64 15.81 -4.35
N ARG A 152 -5.37 14.70 -4.38
CA ARG A 152 -6.74 14.66 -3.88
C ARG A 152 -6.75 14.86 -2.37
N PRO A 153 -7.62 15.72 -1.82
CA PRO A 153 -7.72 15.95 -0.38
C PRO A 153 -8.03 14.64 0.38
N LYS A 154 -7.39 14.43 1.51
CA LYS A 154 -7.58 13.22 2.33
C LYS A 154 -9.04 13.01 2.76
N SER A 155 -9.78 14.09 3.00
CA SER A 155 -11.21 14.04 3.34
C SER A 155 -12.09 13.44 2.24
N GLY A 156 -11.62 13.42 0.99
CA GLY A 156 -12.31 12.81 -0.14
C GLY A 156 -11.83 11.38 -0.47
N LEU A 157 -11.04 10.77 0.41
CA LEU A 157 -10.49 9.43 0.21
C LEU A 157 -11.03 8.44 1.23
N ARG A 158 -11.30 7.23 0.77
CA ARG A 158 -11.57 6.11 1.68
C ARG A 158 -10.36 5.79 2.55
N PRO A 159 -10.58 5.30 3.77
CA PRO A 159 -9.56 4.62 4.55
C PRO A 159 -8.89 3.48 3.73
N VAL A 160 -7.64 3.17 4.04
CA VAL A 160 -6.88 2.10 3.33
C VAL A 160 -7.56 0.74 3.49
N VAL A 161 -8.06 0.44 4.69
CA VAL A 161 -8.77 -0.82 4.98
C VAL A 161 -10.06 -0.94 4.17
N ALA A 162 -10.80 0.17 3.99
CA ALA A 162 -12.00 0.18 3.15
C ALA A 162 -11.67 0.02 1.66
N ALA A 163 -10.56 0.59 1.19
CA ALA A 163 -10.06 0.35 -0.16
C ALA A 163 -9.61 -1.10 -0.35
N ALA A 164 -8.92 -1.67 0.64
CA ALA A 164 -8.54 -3.09 0.63
C ALA A 164 -9.77 -4.02 0.53
N ALA A 165 -10.87 -3.69 1.23
CA ALA A 165 -12.11 -4.45 1.15
C ALA A 165 -12.70 -4.50 -0.27
N LEU A 166 -12.52 -3.43 -1.07
CA LEU A 166 -12.92 -3.42 -2.47
C LEU A 166 -12.05 -4.35 -3.32
N LEU A 167 -10.74 -4.27 -3.17
CA LEU A 167 -9.81 -5.13 -3.91
C LEU A 167 -9.99 -6.61 -3.56
N LEU A 168 -10.26 -6.92 -2.30
CA LEU A 168 -10.46 -8.30 -1.82
C LEU A 168 -11.66 -9.02 -2.46
N LYS A 169 -12.57 -8.30 -3.12
CA LYS A 169 -13.67 -8.91 -3.89
C LYS A 169 -13.17 -9.70 -5.11
N THR A 170 -12.03 -9.28 -5.68
CA THR A 170 -11.44 -9.87 -6.89
C THR A 170 -10.03 -10.41 -6.68
N ALA A 171 -9.32 -9.93 -5.66
CA ALA A 171 -7.98 -10.38 -5.34
C ALA A 171 -7.97 -11.85 -4.91
N ARG A 172 -6.93 -12.57 -5.33
CA ARG A 172 -6.79 -14.00 -5.07
C ARG A 172 -5.71 -14.25 -4.03
N GLU A 173 -5.93 -15.30 -3.27
CA GLU A 173 -4.95 -15.88 -2.36
C GLU A 173 -3.79 -16.48 -3.15
N VAL A 174 -2.61 -16.42 -2.56
CA VAL A 174 -1.41 -17.00 -3.18
C VAL A 174 -0.75 -18.00 -2.20
N PRO A 175 -0.07 -19.04 -2.72
CA PRO A 175 0.79 -19.89 -1.91
C PRO A 175 1.87 -19.03 -1.24
N TYR A 176 2.26 -19.33 -0.01
CA TYR A 176 3.22 -18.54 0.76
C TYR A 176 4.55 -18.31 0.04
N GLY A 177 5.08 -19.35 -0.64
CA GLY A 177 6.29 -19.24 -1.44
C GLY A 177 6.14 -18.47 -2.76
N SER A 178 4.91 -18.13 -3.16
CA SER A 178 4.62 -17.37 -4.38
C SER A 178 4.36 -15.90 -4.11
N LEU A 179 4.33 -15.46 -2.85
CA LEU A 179 4.17 -14.04 -2.51
C LEU A 179 5.40 -13.26 -2.95
N LYS A 180 5.21 -12.33 -3.88
CA LYS A 180 6.29 -11.52 -4.45
C LYS A 180 6.11 -10.06 -4.03
N LEU A 181 7.22 -9.41 -3.70
CA LEU A 181 7.29 -7.97 -3.57
C LEU A 181 7.58 -7.36 -4.95
N GLU A 182 6.82 -6.34 -5.31
CA GLU A 182 7.03 -5.61 -6.57
C GLU A 182 8.14 -4.56 -6.39
N TYR A 183 9.33 -4.89 -6.87
CA TYR A 183 10.46 -3.97 -6.96
C TYR A 183 10.65 -3.58 -8.42
N MET A 184 10.19 -2.38 -8.80
CA MET A 184 10.39 -1.88 -10.16
C MET A 184 11.76 -1.21 -10.37
N GLN A 185 12.53 -0.98 -9.34
CA GLN A 185 13.94 -0.61 -9.46
C GLN A 185 14.77 -1.89 -9.44
N SER A 186 15.33 -2.27 -10.57
CA SER A 186 16.54 -3.06 -10.55
C SER A 186 17.58 -2.20 -9.81
N PHE A 187 18.13 -2.71 -8.73
CA PHE A 187 19.40 -2.20 -8.20
C PHE A 187 20.45 -2.58 -9.26
N GLY A 188 20.45 -1.85 -10.38
CA GLY A 188 21.35 -2.07 -11.48
C GLY A 188 22.77 -1.95 -10.98
N ALA A 189 23.57 -2.97 -11.26
CA ALA A 189 25.01 -2.86 -11.26
C ALA A 189 25.37 -1.52 -11.92
N ARG A 190 26.22 -0.73 -11.27
CA ARG A 190 26.92 0.36 -11.94
C ARG A 190 27.54 -0.26 -13.20
N ALA A 191 27.13 0.20 -14.37
CA ALA A 191 27.94 0.02 -15.54
C ALA A 191 29.27 0.73 -15.23
N GLU A 192 30.33 -0.05 -15.23
CA GLU A 192 31.71 0.44 -15.20
C GLU A 192 32.01 1.28 -16.44
#